data_81b140b024b10e4d96c15fac0134737e
#
_entry.id   81b140b024b10e4d96c15fac0134737e
#
_cell.length_a   1.000
_cell.length_b   1.000
_cell.length_c   1.000
_cell.angle_alpha   90.00
_cell.angle_beta   90.00
_cell.angle_gamma   90.00
#
_symmetry.space_group_name_H-M   'P 1'
#
loop_
_entity.id
_entity.type
_entity.pdbx_description
1 polymer ?
#
loop_
_entity_poly.entity_id
_entity_poly.type
_entity_poly.pdbx_seq_one_letter_code
_entity_poly.pdbx_strand_id
1 'polypeptide(L)'
;MPEIDLIKRCKRGDRDAFNELVTEYQSRVVNIAYGMLSDRDDALDAAQEVFIRVYRGIGDFQEKSSFTTWLYRIVSNVCADALRRRQKSGKVVSISSGDEEDAVDTIMNIRDDAPTPEERVEITEQHKAVREAMTEIKDEYREVLTLFDVQGMSYKAISEILKVPEGTVKSRLNRARISLKKILSEKLELFE
;
A
#
# COMPACT_ATOMS: atom_id res chain seq x y z
N MET A 1 -6.26 0.12 -23.68
CA MET A 1 -6.89 1.45 -23.98
C MET A 1 -6.15 2.54 -23.22
N PRO A 2 -6.12 3.80 -23.68
CA PRO A 2 -5.59 4.89 -22.85
C PRO A 2 -6.44 5.04 -21.57
N GLU A 3 -5.78 5.16 -20.42
CA GLU A 3 -6.39 5.32 -19.09
C GLU A 3 -7.50 6.41 -19.08
N ILE A 4 -7.27 7.49 -19.81
CA ILE A 4 -8.22 8.62 -19.94
C ILE A 4 -9.56 8.18 -20.53
N ASP A 5 -9.57 7.32 -21.54
CA ASP A 5 -10.82 6.85 -22.16
C ASP A 5 -11.59 5.92 -21.23
N LEU A 6 -10.88 5.07 -20.49
CA LEU A 6 -11.46 4.20 -19.48
C LEU A 6 -12.16 5.02 -18.38
N ILE A 7 -11.49 6.04 -17.86
CA ILE A 7 -12.04 6.95 -16.86
C ILE A 7 -13.27 7.68 -17.38
N LYS A 8 -13.24 8.18 -18.63
CA LYS A 8 -14.39 8.87 -19.25
C LYS A 8 -15.61 7.95 -19.40
N ARG A 9 -15.40 6.67 -19.72
CA ARG A 9 -16.48 5.67 -19.77
C ARG A 9 -17.05 5.41 -18.38
N CYS A 10 -16.19 5.22 -17.37
CA CYS A 10 -16.61 5.07 -15.98
C CYS A 10 -17.45 6.25 -15.49
N LYS A 11 -17.06 7.51 -15.82
CA LYS A 11 -17.81 8.72 -15.47
C LYS A 11 -19.22 8.76 -16.08
N ARG A 12 -19.45 8.05 -17.20
CA ARG A 12 -20.78 7.92 -17.83
C ARG A 12 -21.61 6.77 -17.27
N GLY A 13 -21.09 6.06 -16.28
CA GLY A 13 -21.80 4.92 -15.64
C GLY A 13 -21.63 3.60 -16.38
N ASP A 14 -20.65 3.46 -17.29
CA ASP A 14 -20.32 2.20 -17.95
C ASP A 14 -19.74 1.20 -16.94
N ARG A 15 -20.53 0.14 -16.66
CA ARG A 15 -20.15 -0.89 -15.68
C ARG A 15 -18.99 -1.76 -16.14
N ASP A 16 -18.90 -2.04 -17.43
CA ASP A 16 -17.83 -2.87 -17.99
C ASP A 16 -16.49 -2.11 -17.91
N ALA A 17 -16.52 -0.81 -18.20
CA ALA A 17 -15.37 0.05 -17.99
C ALA A 17 -14.94 0.12 -16.52
N PHE A 18 -15.88 0.11 -15.59
CA PHE A 18 -15.55 0.08 -14.17
C PHE A 18 -14.93 -1.25 -13.74
N ASN A 19 -15.41 -2.39 -14.24
CA ASN A 19 -14.81 -3.69 -13.98
C ASN A 19 -13.38 -3.77 -14.55
N GLU A 20 -13.15 -3.22 -15.76
CA GLU A 20 -11.82 -3.10 -16.36
C GLU A 20 -10.89 -2.26 -15.48
N LEU A 21 -11.37 -1.11 -14.97
CA LEU A 21 -10.63 -0.26 -14.04
C LEU A 21 -10.28 -0.98 -12.74
N VAL A 22 -11.22 -1.71 -12.15
CA VAL A 22 -10.97 -2.53 -10.94
C VAL A 22 -9.89 -3.55 -11.22
N THR A 23 -9.98 -4.29 -12.33
CA THR A 23 -9.00 -5.30 -12.73
C THR A 23 -7.59 -4.71 -12.87
N GLU A 24 -7.47 -3.50 -13.44
CA GLU A 24 -6.19 -2.82 -13.64
C GLU A 24 -5.56 -2.37 -12.31
N TYR A 25 -6.38 -1.90 -11.35
CA TYR A 25 -5.87 -1.26 -10.14
C TYR A 25 -5.95 -2.11 -8.87
N GLN A 26 -6.70 -3.23 -8.85
CA GLN A 26 -6.94 -4.00 -7.63
C GLN A 26 -5.66 -4.45 -6.92
N SER A 27 -4.68 -4.99 -7.65
CA SER A 27 -3.43 -5.46 -7.06
C SER A 27 -2.66 -4.31 -6.40
N ARG A 28 -2.59 -3.14 -7.04
CA ARG A 28 -1.93 -1.95 -6.47
C ARG A 28 -2.64 -1.44 -5.24
N VAL A 29 -3.98 -1.40 -5.26
CA VAL A 29 -4.80 -0.95 -4.12
C VAL A 29 -4.63 -1.89 -2.94
N VAL A 30 -4.70 -3.21 -3.16
CA VAL A 30 -4.48 -4.21 -2.11
C VAL A 30 -3.07 -4.11 -1.54
N ASN A 31 -2.05 -3.96 -2.39
CA ASN A 31 -0.65 -3.85 -1.95
C ASN A 31 -0.40 -2.59 -1.10
N ILE A 32 -0.98 -1.45 -1.49
CA ILE A 32 -0.89 -0.23 -0.67
C ILE A 32 -1.61 -0.42 0.67
N ALA A 33 -2.83 -0.96 0.65
CA ALA A 33 -3.59 -1.21 1.86
C ALA A 33 -2.86 -2.19 2.78
N TYR A 34 -2.30 -3.27 2.24
CA TYR A 34 -1.50 -4.22 3.00
C TYR A 34 -0.23 -3.58 3.59
N GLY A 35 0.49 -2.78 2.81
CA GLY A 35 1.65 -2.03 3.30
C GLY A 35 1.31 -1.07 4.45
N MET A 36 0.10 -0.53 4.49
CA MET A 36 -0.37 0.37 5.54
C MET A 36 -0.95 -0.35 6.76
N LEU A 37 -1.73 -1.42 6.54
CA LEU A 37 -2.49 -2.11 7.59
C LEU A 37 -1.75 -3.32 8.17
N SER A 38 -0.82 -3.89 7.42
CA SER A 38 -0.02 -5.07 7.78
C SER A 38 -0.85 -6.32 8.12
N ASP A 39 -2.09 -6.36 7.63
CA ASP A 39 -3.04 -7.45 7.80
C ASP A 39 -3.75 -7.67 6.47
N ARG A 40 -3.83 -8.95 6.03
CA ARG A 40 -4.35 -9.29 4.69
C ARG A 40 -5.87 -9.08 4.60
N ASP A 41 -6.58 -9.50 5.60
CA ASP A 41 -8.04 -9.43 5.61
C ASP A 41 -8.50 -7.97 5.67
N ASP A 42 -7.88 -7.17 6.55
CA ASP A 42 -8.13 -5.74 6.61
C ASP A 42 -7.73 -5.02 5.32
N ALA A 43 -6.68 -5.47 4.62
CA ALA A 43 -6.28 -4.90 3.34
C ALA A 43 -7.30 -5.21 2.23
N LEU A 44 -7.84 -6.42 2.21
CA LEU A 44 -8.90 -6.81 1.26
C LEU A 44 -10.19 -6.04 1.53
N ASP A 45 -10.60 -5.92 2.79
CA ASP A 45 -11.77 -5.13 3.19
C ASP A 45 -11.59 -3.65 2.84
N ALA A 46 -10.41 -3.10 3.11
CA ALA A 46 -10.07 -1.73 2.73
C ALA A 46 -10.12 -1.55 1.21
N ALA A 47 -9.61 -2.49 0.43
CA ALA A 47 -9.65 -2.42 -1.03
C ALA A 47 -11.09 -2.44 -1.58
N GLN A 48 -11.98 -3.24 -1.01
CA GLN A 48 -13.40 -3.24 -1.37
C GLN A 48 -14.03 -1.87 -1.08
N GLU A 49 -13.82 -1.33 0.11
CA GLU A 49 -14.34 0.00 0.48
C GLU A 49 -13.78 1.10 -0.43
N VAL A 50 -12.50 1.02 -0.83
CA VAL A 50 -11.88 1.94 -1.79
C VAL A 50 -12.64 1.91 -3.10
N PHE A 51 -12.90 0.73 -3.70
CA PHE A 51 -13.59 0.65 -4.98
C PHE A 51 -15.05 1.07 -4.89
N ILE A 52 -15.72 0.86 -3.75
CA ILE A 52 -17.06 1.43 -3.50
C ILE A 52 -17.00 2.96 -3.52
N ARG A 53 -16.01 3.58 -2.87
CA ARG A 53 -15.84 5.04 -2.87
C ARG A 53 -15.45 5.56 -4.25
N VAL A 54 -14.61 4.84 -4.99
CA VAL A 54 -14.26 5.16 -6.39
C VAL A 54 -15.52 5.13 -7.26
N TYR A 55 -16.32 4.08 -7.19
CA TYR A 55 -17.55 3.97 -7.97
C TYR A 55 -18.51 5.13 -7.73
N ARG A 56 -18.67 5.51 -6.45
CA ARG A 56 -19.54 6.63 -6.08
C ARG A 56 -19.00 8.00 -6.46
N GLY A 57 -17.68 8.16 -6.47
CA GLY A 57 -17.01 9.45 -6.65
C GLY A 57 -16.41 9.70 -8.03
N ILE A 58 -16.32 8.69 -8.89
CA ILE A 58 -15.61 8.83 -10.18
C ILE A 58 -16.31 9.84 -11.11
N GLY A 59 -17.64 9.97 -11.01
CA GLY A 59 -18.40 10.99 -11.76
C GLY A 59 -17.93 12.42 -11.46
N ASP A 60 -17.51 12.70 -10.22
CA ASP A 60 -17.07 14.01 -9.75
C ASP A 60 -15.55 14.21 -9.85
N PHE A 61 -14.82 13.24 -10.37
CA PHE A 61 -13.37 13.35 -10.56
C PHE A 61 -13.04 14.46 -11.56
N GLN A 62 -12.42 15.55 -11.09
CA GLN A 62 -12.21 16.79 -11.87
C GLN A 62 -10.91 16.81 -12.68
N GLU A 63 -10.13 15.72 -12.71
CA GLU A 63 -8.87 15.64 -13.47
C GLU A 63 -7.81 16.71 -13.09
N LYS A 64 -7.94 17.31 -11.89
CA LYS A 64 -6.97 18.28 -11.34
C LYS A 64 -5.65 17.62 -10.91
N SER A 65 -5.64 16.31 -10.75
CA SER A 65 -4.49 15.46 -10.51
C SER A 65 -4.60 14.23 -11.39
N SER A 66 -3.54 13.38 -11.45
CA SER A 66 -3.67 12.08 -12.09
C SER A 66 -4.74 11.24 -11.39
N PHE A 67 -5.34 10.29 -12.11
CA PHE A 67 -6.29 9.34 -11.53
C PHE A 67 -5.64 8.54 -10.41
N THR A 68 -4.40 8.09 -10.61
CA THR A 68 -3.61 7.37 -9.61
C THR A 68 -3.46 8.18 -8.31
N THR A 69 -3.16 9.49 -8.39
CA THR A 69 -3.07 10.36 -7.21
C THR A 69 -4.41 10.46 -6.49
N TRP A 70 -5.50 10.61 -7.23
CA TRP A 70 -6.85 10.67 -6.67
C TRP A 70 -7.25 9.34 -6.03
N LEU A 71 -7.02 8.21 -6.71
CA LEU A 71 -7.28 6.86 -6.20
C LEU A 71 -6.50 6.60 -4.90
N TYR A 72 -5.19 6.86 -4.89
CA TYR A 72 -4.35 6.58 -3.72
C TYR A 72 -4.66 7.48 -2.53
N ARG A 73 -5.19 8.68 -2.77
CA ARG A 73 -5.78 9.49 -1.69
C ARG A 73 -6.99 8.81 -1.04
N ILE A 74 -7.82 8.13 -1.83
CA ILE A 74 -8.94 7.35 -1.30
C ILE A 74 -8.41 6.17 -0.49
N VAL A 75 -7.40 5.43 -1.00
CA VAL A 75 -6.75 4.32 -0.28
C VAL A 75 -6.20 4.79 1.07
N SER A 76 -5.39 5.86 1.07
CA SER A 76 -4.80 6.43 2.28
C SER A 76 -5.87 6.79 3.33
N ASN A 77 -6.95 7.46 2.91
CA ASN A 77 -8.04 7.82 3.81
C ASN A 77 -8.75 6.58 4.39
N VAL A 78 -9.03 5.55 3.57
CA VAL A 78 -9.68 4.32 4.04
C VAL A 78 -8.78 3.60 5.05
N CYS A 79 -7.50 3.45 4.75
CA CYS A 79 -6.54 2.82 5.66
C CYS A 79 -6.39 3.60 6.97
N ALA A 80 -6.31 4.93 6.92
CA ALA A 80 -6.25 5.77 8.12
C ALA A 80 -7.52 5.65 8.98
N ASP A 81 -8.70 5.52 8.35
CA ASP A 81 -9.96 5.26 9.07
C ASP A 81 -9.97 3.87 9.72
N ALA A 82 -9.42 2.85 9.05
CA ALA A 82 -9.28 1.50 9.59
C ALA A 82 -8.34 1.46 10.80
N LEU A 83 -7.17 2.11 10.71
CA LEU A 83 -6.21 2.21 11.82
C LEU A 83 -6.81 2.92 13.02
N ARG A 84 -7.52 4.04 12.80
CA ARG A 84 -8.23 4.76 13.89
C ARG A 84 -9.29 3.89 14.56
N ARG A 85 -10.01 3.06 13.81
CA ARG A 85 -11.01 2.13 14.38
C ARG A 85 -10.33 1.05 15.21
N ARG A 86 -9.21 0.47 14.75
CA ARG A 86 -8.40 -0.50 15.51
C ARG A 86 -7.94 0.08 16.85
N GLN A 87 -7.39 1.28 16.85
CA GLN A 87 -6.93 1.95 18.08
C GLN A 87 -8.07 2.16 19.10
N LYS A 88 -9.28 2.51 18.61
CA LYS A 88 -10.45 2.71 19.49
C LYS A 88 -11.02 1.41 20.04
N SER A 89 -10.94 0.31 19.29
CA SER A 89 -11.48 -1.00 19.70
C SER A 89 -10.54 -1.79 20.63
N GLY A 90 -9.35 -1.28 20.93
CA GLY A 90 -8.36 -1.97 21.77
C GLY A 90 -7.85 -3.30 21.20
N LYS A 91 -8.13 -3.61 19.94
CA LYS A 91 -7.60 -4.79 19.27
C LYS A 91 -6.10 -4.61 19.04
N VAL A 92 -5.30 -5.20 19.92
CA VAL A 92 -3.89 -5.49 19.68
C VAL A 92 -3.80 -6.35 18.41
N VAL A 93 -2.90 -5.99 17.50
CA VAL A 93 -2.62 -6.76 16.28
C VAL A 93 -2.20 -8.17 16.69
N SER A 94 -3.10 -9.13 16.55
CA SER A 94 -2.69 -10.54 16.50
C SER A 94 -2.00 -10.72 15.16
N ILE A 95 -0.69 -11.00 15.19
CA ILE A 95 0.05 -11.45 14.01
C ILE A 95 -0.56 -12.79 13.63
N SER A 96 -1.50 -12.78 12.72
CA SER A 96 -2.04 -13.98 12.10
C SER A 96 -0.94 -14.52 11.17
N SER A 97 -0.20 -15.50 11.66
CA SER A 97 0.70 -16.31 10.84
C SER A 97 -0.16 -17.22 9.96
N GLY A 98 -0.67 -16.67 8.90
CA GLY A 98 -1.32 -17.42 7.83
C GLY A 98 -0.25 -17.79 6.82
N ASP A 99 0.14 -19.05 6.79
CA ASP A 99 0.95 -19.66 5.74
C ASP A 99 0.15 -19.73 4.45
N GLU A 100 0.17 -18.66 3.66
CA GLU A 100 -0.27 -18.69 2.26
C GLU A 100 0.73 -17.92 1.40
N GLU A 101 1.66 -18.68 0.82
CA GLU A 101 2.82 -18.24 0.03
C GLU A 101 2.48 -17.52 -1.28
N ASP A 102 1.23 -17.55 -1.77
CA ASP A 102 0.95 -17.26 -3.18
C ASP A 102 0.65 -15.78 -3.55
N ALA A 103 0.54 -14.86 -2.58
CA ALA A 103 0.11 -13.49 -2.89
C ALA A 103 1.19 -12.41 -2.70
N VAL A 104 2.38 -12.78 -2.21
CA VAL A 104 3.43 -11.82 -1.85
C VAL A 104 4.48 -11.65 -2.94
N ASP A 105 4.59 -12.61 -3.85
CA ASP A 105 5.55 -12.58 -4.97
C ASP A 105 5.33 -11.43 -5.96
N THR A 106 4.14 -10.81 -5.94
CA THR A 106 3.82 -9.71 -6.86
C THR A 106 4.35 -8.34 -6.40
N ILE A 107 4.79 -8.21 -5.13
CA ILE A 107 5.16 -6.91 -4.56
C ILE A 107 6.62 -6.52 -4.91
N MET A 108 7.51 -7.47 -5.20
CA MET A 108 8.93 -7.21 -5.44
C MET A 108 9.52 -7.84 -6.70
N ASN A 109 8.72 -8.34 -7.64
CA ASN A 109 9.25 -8.87 -8.89
C ASN A 109 9.71 -7.75 -9.84
N ILE A 110 10.93 -7.26 -9.58
CA ILE A 110 11.74 -6.55 -10.55
C ILE A 110 13.04 -7.33 -10.66
N ARG A 111 13.03 -8.50 -11.39
CA ARG A 111 14.19 -9.07 -12.10
C ARG A 111 13.83 -10.33 -12.85
N ASP A 112 14.35 -10.43 -14.08
CA ASP A 112 14.13 -11.51 -15.05
C ASP A 112 14.92 -12.83 -14.78
N ASP A 113 15.55 -13.01 -13.62
CA ASP A 113 16.24 -14.24 -13.25
C ASP A 113 15.47 -14.95 -12.13
N ALA A 114 14.87 -16.09 -12.45
CA ALA A 114 14.15 -16.90 -11.45
C ALA A 114 15.15 -17.43 -10.38
N PRO A 115 14.98 -17.07 -9.10
CA PRO A 115 15.88 -17.48 -8.03
C PRO A 115 15.85 -18.99 -7.79
N THR A 116 16.98 -19.57 -7.34
CA THR A 116 17.06 -20.96 -6.91
C THR A 116 16.16 -21.26 -5.72
N PRO A 117 15.81 -22.52 -5.42
CA PRO A 117 14.98 -22.86 -4.26
C PRO A 117 15.55 -22.33 -2.93
N GLU A 118 16.87 -22.37 -2.73
CA GLU A 118 17.54 -21.84 -1.54
C GLU A 118 17.46 -20.32 -1.48
N GLU A 119 17.70 -19.63 -2.59
CA GLU A 119 17.54 -18.17 -2.70
C GLU A 119 16.09 -17.74 -2.46
N ARG A 120 15.11 -18.55 -2.88
CA ARG A 120 13.68 -18.27 -2.59
C ARG A 120 13.38 -18.30 -1.10
N VAL A 121 13.90 -19.27 -0.36
CA VAL A 121 13.72 -19.36 1.09
C VAL A 121 14.33 -18.14 1.78
N GLU A 122 15.57 -17.79 1.43
CA GLU A 122 16.26 -16.63 2.01
C GLU A 122 15.54 -15.31 1.68
N ILE A 123 15.08 -15.13 0.45
CA ILE A 123 14.27 -13.98 0.04
C ILE A 123 12.95 -13.93 0.83
N THR A 124 12.30 -15.06 1.05
CA THR A 124 11.06 -15.16 1.80
C THR A 124 11.25 -14.77 3.27
N GLU A 125 12.33 -15.23 3.91
CA GLU A 125 12.66 -14.85 5.29
C GLU A 125 13.02 -13.38 5.42
N GLN A 126 13.80 -12.84 4.48
CA GLN A 126 14.11 -11.40 4.45
C GLN A 126 12.85 -10.56 4.26
N HIS A 127 11.94 -10.97 3.37
CA HIS A 127 10.66 -10.29 3.17
C HIS A 127 9.78 -10.35 4.41
N LYS A 128 9.79 -11.49 5.13
CA LYS A 128 9.06 -11.64 6.38
C LYS A 128 9.61 -10.69 7.45
N ALA A 129 10.92 -10.64 7.62
CA ALA A 129 11.56 -9.74 8.57
C ALA A 129 11.25 -8.26 8.30
N VAL A 130 11.30 -7.85 7.02
CA VAL A 130 10.92 -6.48 6.62
C VAL A 130 9.45 -6.20 6.91
N ARG A 131 8.54 -7.12 6.60
CA ARG A 131 7.11 -6.97 6.89
C ARG A 131 6.86 -6.82 8.40
N GLU A 132 7.45 -7.66 9.21
CA GLU A 132 7.33 -7.56 10.66
C GLU A 132 7.88 -6.23 11.18
N ALA A 133 9.05 -5.80 10.71
CA ALA A 133 9.61 -4.50 11.06
C ALA A 133 8.71 -3.32 10.64
N MET A 134 8.03 -3.45 9.49
CA MET A 134 7.05 -2.46 9.05
C MET A 134 5.85 -2.33 10.00
N THR A 135 5.45 -3.39 10.72
CA THR A 135 4.36 -3.29 11.70
C THR A 135 4.75 -2.49 12.94
N GLU A 136 6.04 -2.43 13.26
CA GLU A 136 6.56 -1.79 14.47
C GLU A 136 6.85 -0.28 14.29
N ILE A 137 6.96 0.20 13.05
CA ILE A 137 7.11 1.63 12.79
C ILE A 137 5.77 2.37 12.89
N LYS A 138 5.84 3.68 13.16
CA LYS A 138 4.64 4.53 13.23
C LYS A 138 3.86 4.52 11.92
N ASP A 139 2.53 4.55 12.01
CA ASP A 139 1.62 4.53 10.86
C ASP A 139 1.97 5.59 9.81
N GLU A 140 2.28 6.84 10.23
CA GLU A 140 2.67 7.93 9.34
C GLU A 140 4.00 7.69 8.60
N TYR A 141 4.89 6.84 9.13
CA TYR A 141 6.15 6.46 8.51
C TYR A 141 5.95 5.29 7.55
N ARG A 142 5.12 4.33 7.93
CA ARG A 142 4.72 3.20 7.09
C ARG A 142 4.02 3.67 5.84
N GLU A 143 3.11 4.64 5.96
CA GLU A 143 2.39 5.25 4.86
C GLU A 143 3.33 5.86 3.81
N VAL A 144 4.29 6.70 4.23
CA VAL A 144 5.23 7.32 3.28
C VAL A 144 6.20 6.31 2.66
N LEU A 145 6.64 5.28 3.39
CA LEU A 145 7.46 4.19 2.85
C LEU A 145 6.70 3.41 1.78
N THR A 146 5.46 3.03 2.06
CA THR A 146 4.61 2.29 1.12
C THR A 146 4.40 3.09 -0.16
N LEU A 147 4.09 4.38 -0.08
CA LEU A 147 3.87 5.20 -1.27
C LEU A 147 5.16 5.49 -2.04
N PHE A 148 6.29 5.68 -1.35
CA PHE A 148 7.54 6.05 -1.99
C PHE A 148 8.34 4.82 -2.46
N ASP A 149 8.68 3.91 -1.55
CA ASP A 149 9.59 2.80 -1.83
C ASP A 149 8.87 1.63 -2.54
N VAL A 150 7.58 1.36 -2.23
CA VAL A 150 6.83 0.26 -2.86
C VAL A 150 6.12 0.71 -4.14
N GLN A 151 5.50 1.91 -4.15
CA GLN A 151 4.75 2.40 -5.31
C GLN A 151 5.54 3.33 -6.22
N GLY A 152 6.76 3.71 -5.86
CA GLY A 152 7.63 4.56 -6.67
C GLY A 152 7.11 5.99 -6.87
N MET A 153 6.29 6.50 -5.96
CA MET A 153 5.67 7.82 -6.12
C MET A 153 6.65 8.95 -5.81
N SER A 154 6.50 10.07 -6.52
CA SER A 154 7.30 11.27 -6.24
C SER A 154 6.88 11.95 -4.93
N TYR A 155 7.79 12.71 -4.30
CA TYR A 155 7.48 13.52 -3.11
C TYR A 155 6.27 14.43 -3.31
N LYS A 156 6.17 15.04 -4.50
CA LYS A 156 5.05 15.91 -4.87
C LYS A 156 3.73 15.13 -4.86
N ALA A 157 3.68 13.97 -5.50
CA ALA A 157 2.47 13.15 -5.54
C ALA A 157 2.06 12.69 -4.13
N ILE A 158 3.01 12.28 -3.29
CA ILE A 158 2.75 11.89 -1.89
C ILE A 158 2.26 13.10 -1.08
N SER A 159 2.86 14.27 -1.27
CA SER A 159 2.41 15.53 -0.65
C SER A 159 0.94 15.85 -0.98
N GLU A 160 0.53 15.64 -2.23
CA GLU A 160 -0.85 15.81 -2.68
C GLU A 160 -1.80 14.75 -2.10
N ILE A 161 -1.35 13.49 -2.01
CA ILE A 161 -2.14 12.38 -1.44
C ILE A 161 -2.38 12.62 0.04
N LEU A 162 -1.32 12.86 0.80
CA LEU A 162 -1.37 12.97 2.26
C LEU A 162 -1.77 14.38 2.75
N LYS A 163 -1.84 15.36 1.86
CA LYS A 163 -2.11 16.78 2.17
C LYS A 163 -1.12 17.36 3.18
N VAL A 164 0.15 17.06 3.03
CA VAL A 164 1.26 17.59 3.85
C VAL A 164 2.33 18.20 2.94
N PRO A 165 3.12 19.18 3.42
CA PRO A 165 4.21 19.76 2.64
C PRO A 165 5.24 18.69 2.20
N GLU A 166 5.87 18.85 1.03
CA GLU A 166 6.92 17.93 0.55
C GLU A 166 8.09 17.80 1.54
N GLY A 167 8.43 18.87 2.27
CA GLY A 167 9.42 18.82 3.35
C GLY A 167 9.03 17.85 4.47
N THR A 168 7.73 17.76 4.78
CA THR A 168 7.19 16.79 5.73
C THR A 168 7.30 15.36 5.19
N VAL A 169 7.01 15.15 3.91
CA VAL A 169 7.20 13.83 3.26
C VAL A 169 8.64 13.38 3.38
N LYS A 170 9.60 14.25 2.99
CA LYS A 170 11.04 13.98 3.07
C LYS A 170 11.49 13.64 4.50
N SER A 171 11.05 14.43 5.49
CA SER A 171 11.43 14.22 6.89
C SER A 171 10.83 12.93 7.46
N ARG A 172 9.56 12.62 7.13
CA ARG A 172 8.92 11.36 7.52
C ARG A 172 9.62 10.17 6.90
N LEU A 173 9.95 10.22 5.60
CA LEU A 173 10.64 9.15 4.91
C LEU A 173 12.04 8.88 5.51
N ASN A 174 12.80 9.94 5.82
CA ASN A 174 14.10 9.79 6.48
C ASN A 174 13.96 9.12 7.86
N ARG A 175 13.02 9.57 8.68
CA ARG A 175 12.76 8.98 10.00
C ARG A 175 12.24 7.55 9.89
N ALA A 176 11.41 7.26 8.90
CA ALA A 176 10.90 5.93 8.63
C ALA A 176 12.02 4.95 8.32
N ARG A 177 12.96 5.32 7.44
CA ARG A 177 14.13 4.49 7.08
C ARG A 177 15.07 4.28 8.27
N ILE A 178 15.30 5.30 9.10
CA ILE A 178 16.10 5.17 10.32
C ILE A 178 15.44 4.20 11.30
N SER A 179 14.12 4.32 11.52
CA SER A 179 13.37 3.43 12.40
C SER A 179 13.39 2.00 11.88
N LEU A 180 13.14 1.80 10.57
CA LEU A 180 13.14 0.48 9.95
C LEU A 180 14.52 -0.18 10.05
N LYS A 181 15.59 0.56 9.75
CA LYS A 181 16.95 0.06 9.88
C LYS A 181 17.26 -0.39 11.32
N LYS A 182 16.86 0.41 12.32
CA LYS A 182 17.08 0.08 13.73
C LYS A 182 16.38 -1.23 14.09
N ILE A 183 15.10 -1.37 13.76
CA ILE A 183 14.31 -2.59 14.07
C ILE A 183 14.92 -3.82 13.38
N LEU A 184 15.31 -3.69 12.11
CA LEU A 184 15.92 -4.79 11.37
C LEU A 184 17.28 -5.19 11.95
N SER A 185 18.12 -4.23 12.39
CA SER A 185 19.39 -4.53 13.04
C SER A 185 19.18 -5.28 14.36
N GLU A 186 18.24 -4.84 15.20
CA GLU A 186 17.90 -5.51 16.47
C GLU A 186 17.38 -6.93 16.24
N LYS A 187 16.62 -7.16 15.18
CA LYS A 187 16.14 -8.52 14.84
C LYS A 187 17.28 -9.42 14.31
N LEU A 188 18.17 -8.89 13.48
CA LEU A 188 19.30 -9.68 12.96
C LEU A 188 20.28 -10.10 14.06
N GLU A 189 20.55 -9.24 15.07
CA GLU A 189 21.39 -9.58 16.23
C GLU A 189 20.77 -10.67 17.13
N LEU A 190 19.47 -10.92 17.04
CA LEU A 190 18.79 -12.00 17.78
C LEU A 190 18.90 -13.37 17.10
N PHE A 191 19.38 -13.41 15.85
CA PHE A 191 19.55 -14.65 15.06
C PHE A 191 21.01 -15.08 14.91
N GLU A 192 21.98 -14.30 15.45
CA GLU A 192 23.39 -14.70 15.63
C GLU A 192 23.63 -15.29 17.03
#